data_04d910545797fa153471a264ec39be22
#
_entry.id   04d910545797fa153471a264ec39be22
#
_cell.length_a   1.000
_cell.length_b   1.000
_cell.length_c   1.000
_cell.angle_alpha   90.00
_cell.angle_beta   90.00
_cell.angle_gamma   90.00
#
_symmetry.space_group_name_H-M   'P 1'
#
loop_
_entity.id
_entity.type
_entity.pdbx_description
1 polymer ?
#
loop_
_entity_poly.entity_id
_entity_poly.type
_entity_poly.pdbx_seq_one_letter_code
_entity_poly.pdbx_strand_id
1 'polypeptide(L)'
;MQKEMIAIYLAPLYLLLNAYFLFRILKWLETCHVHFKKKWIKAVLIMIYAFFAFSILTAFLLPQGTMRRVMKLISNYWLGVLMYLALTVIIADLIRLILIYLVKADQEKFRTSKVFRLVGCICLILILSTSLYGVYNARNIRTTSYHVTIHKKAGNHKKLKIILLADLHLGYNIGCSQM
;
A
#
# COMPACT_ATOMS: atom_id res chain seq x y z
N MET A 1 4.92 24.64 -7.62
CA MET A 1 5.28 24.54 -9.04
C MET A 1 6.09 23.29 -9.36
N GLN A 2 7.30 23.12 -8.80
CA GLN A 2 8.16 21.95 -9.14
C GLN A 2 7.57 20.59 -8.72
N LYS A 3 6.93 20.48 -7.55
CA LYS A 3 6.28 19.26 -7.07
C LYS A 3 5.05 18.85 -7.89
N GLU A 4 4.31 19.81 -8.40
CA GLU A 4 3.13 19.58 -9.25
C GLU A 4 3.53 19.07 -10.65
N MET A 5 4.62 19.61 -11.19
CA MET A 5 5.17 19.14 -12.46
C MET A 5 5.60 17.67 -12.41
N ILE A 6 6.29 17.24 -11.34
CA ILE A 6 6.70 15.84 -11.15
C ILE A 6 5.47 14.91 -11.10
N ALA A 7 4.40 15.32 -10.41
CA ALA A 7 3.18 14.53 -10.34
C ALA A 7 2.52 14.34 -11.72
N ILE A 8 2.53 15.36 -12.57
CA ILE A 8 1.98 15.31 -13.94
C ILE A 8 2.78 14.31 -14.80
N TYR A 9 4.12 14.34 -14.72
CA TYR A 9 4.97 13.42 -15.49
C TYR A 9 4.85 11.97 -15.02
N LEU A 10 4.60 11.73 -13.72
CA LEU A 10 4.42 10.40 -13.18
C LEU A 10 2.99 9.85 -13.35
N ALA A 11 1.99 10.69 -13.63
CA ALA A 11 0.60 10.28 -13.77
C ALA A 11 0.38 9.22 -14.88
N PRO A 12 0.95 9.31 -16.09
CA PRO A 12 0.79 8.28 -17.11
C PRO A 12 1.36 6.93 -16.67
N LEU A 13 2.54 6.93 -16.04
CA LEU A 13 3.16 5.71 -15.51
C LEU A 13 2.30 5.08 -14.41
N TYR A 14 1.77 5.89 -13.50
CA TYR A 14 0.85 5.46 -12.47
C TYR A 14 -0.42 4.81 -13.06
N LEU A 15 -1.03 5.42 -14.08
CA LEU A 15 -2.22 4.89 -14.74
C LEU A 15 -1.94 3.58 -15.47
N LEU A 16 -0.82 3.48 -16.18
CA LEU A 16 -0.40 2.24 -16.85
C LEU A 16 -0.18 1.10 -15.83
N LEU A 17 0.46 1.40 -14.71
CA LEU A 17 0.70 0.43 -13.65
C LEU A 17 -0.63 -0.07 -13.05
N ASN A 18 -1.56 0.84 -12.78
CA ASN A 18 -2.89 0.48 -12.27
C ASN A 18 -3.69 -0.34 -13.30
N ALA A 19 -3.65 0.01 -14.58
CA ALA A 19 -4.31 -0.74 -15.65
C ALA A 19 -3.74 -2.17 -15.74
N TYR A 20 -2.41 -2.33 -15.65
CA TYR A 20 -1.76 -3.62 -15.64
C TYR A 20 -2.20 -4.49 -14.45
N PHE A 21 -2.23 -3.93 -13.23
CA PHE A 21 -2.67 -4.69 -12.06
C PHE A 21 -4.15 -5.02 -12.11
N LEU A 22 -5.00 -4.10 -12.55
CA LEU A 22 -6.43 -4.38 -12.75
C LEU A 22 -6.63 -5.56 -13.71
N PHE A 23 -5.94 -5.53 -14.86
CA PHE A 23 -6.00 -6.63 -15.83
C PHE A 23 -5.58 -7.97 -15.20
N ARG A 24 -4.48 -7.99 -14.44
CA ARG A 24 -4.00 -9.22 -13.76
C ARG A 24 -4.98 -9.72 -12.71
N ILE A 25 -5.56 -8.82 -11.91
CA ILE A 25 -6.56 -9.16 -10.87
C ILE A 25 -7.81 -9.76 -11.52
N LEU A 26 -8.35 -9.13 -12.57
CA LEU A 26 -9.52 -9.64 -13.27
C LEU A 26 -9.26 -11.02 -13.87
N LYS A 27 -8.12 -11.21 -14.52
CA LYS A 27 -7.73 -12.51 -15.09
C LYS A 27 -7.57 -13.58 -14.02
N TRP A 28 -7.02 -13.23 -12.86
CA TRP A 28 -6.90 -14.16 -11.74
C TRP A 28 -8.27 -14.53 -11.17
N LEU A 29 -9.17 -13.56 -10.94
CA LEU A 29 -10.53 -13.78 -10.44
C LEU A 29 -11.33 -14.70 -11.36
N GLU A 30 -11.19 -14.56 -12.68
CA GLU A 30 -11.83 -15.47 -13.66
C GLU A 30 -11.40 -16.94 -13.50
N THR A 31 -10.18 -17.19 -13.03
CA THR A 31 -9.71 -18.55 -12.75
C THR A 31 -10.21 -19.09 -11.41
N CYS A 32 -10.58 -18.20 -10.48
CA CYS A 32 -11.08 -18.59 -9.17
C CYS A 32 -12.52 -19.09 -9.23
N HIS A 33 -13.41 -18.36 -9.91
CA HIS A 33 -14.81 -18.74 -10.00
C HIS A 33 -15.49 -18.23 -11.29
N VAL A 34 -16.41 -19.05 -11.81
CA VAL A 34 -17.12 -18.78 -13.08
C VAL A 34 -17.93 -17.46 -13.05
N HIS A 35 -18.43 -17.07 -11.88
CA HIS A 35 -19.19 -15.83 -11.73
C HIS A 35 -18.40 -14.57 -12.13
N PHE A 36 -17.08 -14.56 -11.91
CA PHE A 36 -16.23 -13.42 -12.29
C PHE A 36 -16.05 -13.25 -13.81
N LYS A 37 -16.53 -14.20 -14.63
CA LYS A 37 -16.59 -14.06 -16.09
C LYS A 37 -17.76 -13.19 -16.54
N LYS A 38 -18.79 -12.99 -15.70
CA LYS A 38 -19.97 -12.18 -16.05
C LYS A 38 -19.59 -10.71 -16.22
N LYS A 39 -20.03 -10.10 -17.34
CA LYS A 39 -19.67 -8.70 -17.70
C LYS A 39 -20.04 -7.68 -16.61
N TRP A 40 -21.21 -7.82 -16.00
CA TRP A 40 -21.63 -6.89 -14.96
C TRP A 40 -20.78 -6.96 -13.69
N ILE A 41 -20.32 -8.16 -13.27
CA ILE A 41 -19.43 -8.32 -12.13
C ILE A 41 -18.07 -7.68 -12.42
N LYS A 42 -17.53 -7.88 -13.64
CA LYS A 42 -16.30 -7.21 -14.07
C LYS A 42 -16.47 -5.69 -14.04
N ALA A 43 -17.58 -5.17 -14.55
CA ALA A 43 -17.86 -3.73 -14.53
C ALA A 43 -17.86 -3.16 -13.10
N VAL A 44 -18.51 -3.85 -12.16
CA VAL A 44 -18.53 -3.46 -10.74
C VAL A 44 -17.11 -3.48 -10.15
N LEU A 45 -16.33 -4.54 -10.41
CA LEU A 45 -14.95 -4.63 -9.91
C LEU A 45 -14.05 -3.53 -10.50
N ILE A 46 -14.21 -3.24 -11.79
CA ILE A 46 -13.50 -2.14 -12.46
C ILE A 46 -13.86 -0.80 -11.82
N MET A 47 -15.15 -0.54 -11.57
CA MET A 47 -15.59 0.71 -10.93
C MET A 47 -15.02 0.87 -9.51
N ILE A 48 -15.05 -0.20 -8.70
CA ILE A 48 -14.48 -0.18 -7.35
C ILE A 48 -12.97 0.10 -7.41
N TYR A 49 -12.26 -0.63 -8.26
CA TYR A 49 -10.81 -0.43 -8.42
C TYR A 49 -10.49 0.98 -8.91
N ALA A 50 -11.21 1.46 -9.91
CA ALA A 50 -11.05 2.80 -10.47
C ALA A 50 -11.30 3.89 -9.41
N PHE A 51 -12.30 3.73 -8.56
CA PHE A 51 -12.55 4.65 -7.44
C PHE A 51 -11.30 4.83 -6.57
N PHE A 52 -10.67 3.74 -6.15
CA PHE A 52 -9.44 3.80 -5.37
C PHE A 52 -8.26 4.34 -6.17
N ALA A 53 -8.08 3.91 -7.41
CA ALA A 53 -6.99 4.36 -8.27
C ALA A 53 -7.07 5.86 -8.59
N PHE A 54 -8.28 6.38 -8.84
CA PHE A 54 -8.49 7.80 -9.12
C PHE A 54 -8.59 8.68 -7.85
N SER A 55 -8.62 8.08 -6.65
CA SER A 55 -8.68 8.84 -5.38
C SER A 55 -7.56 9.86 -5.24
N ILE A 56 -6.37 9.59 -5.78
CA ILE A 56 -5.23 10.51 -5.77
C ILE A 56 -5.55 11.75 -6.61
N LEU A 57 -6.04 11.57 -7.83
CA LEU A 57 -6.36 12.68 -8.73
C LEU A 57 -7.51 13.53 -8.16
N THR A 58 -8.57 12.88 -7.65
CA THR A 58 -9.70 13.57 -7.03
C THR A 58 -9.27 14.36 -5.79
N ALA A 59 -8.34 13.85 -4.98
CA ALA A 59 -7.80 14.55 -3.82
C ALA A 59 -7.04 15.85 -4.19
N PHE A 60 -6.44 15.90 -5.37
CA PHE A 60 -5.79 17.13 -5.87
C PHE A 60 -6.78 18.14 -6.44
N LEU A 61 -7.83 17.66 -7.13
CA LEU A 61 -8.83 18.52 -7.78
C LEU A 61 -9.84 19.13 -6.82
N LEU A 62 -10.12 18.48 -5.70
CA LEU A 62 -11.12 18.96 -4.74
C LEU A 62 -10.64 20.20 -3.98
N PRO A 63 -11.53 21.20 -3.73
CA PRO A 63 -11.22 22.35 -2.88
C PRO A 63 -10.94 21.91 -1.44
N GLN A 64 -10.31 22.82 -0.67
CA GLN A 64 -10.02 22.53 0.74
C GLN A 64 -11.31 22.28 1.51
N GLY A 65 -11.39 21.15 2.22
CA GLY A 65 -12.57 20.73 2.98
C GLY A 65 -12.53 19.27 3.40
N THR A 66 -13.58 18.81 4.06
CA THR A 66 -13.71 17.45 4.59
C THR A 66 -13.57 16.39 3.49
N MET A 67 -14.20 16.63 2.33
CA MET A 67 -14.13 15.71 1.18
C MET A 67 -12.69 15.51 0.68
N ARG A 68 -11.92 16.60 0.53
CA ARG A 68 -10.50 16.50 0.17
C ARG A 68 -9.70 15.72 1.20
N ARG A 69 -9.99 15.92 2.50
CA ARG A 69 -9.33 15.19 3.58
C ARG A 69 -9.60 13.69 3.49
N VAL A 70 -10.85 13.29 3.28
CA VAL A 70 -11.25 11.88 3.11
C VAL A 70 -10.58 11.28 1.88
N MET A 71 -10.59 11.96 0.73
CA MET A 71 -9.95 11.46 -0.48
C MET A 71 -8.42 11.32 -0.34
N LYS A 72 -7.77 12.24 0.35
CA LYS A 72 -6.34 12.11 0.67
C LYS A 72 -6.06 10.91 1.58
N LEU A 73 -6.91 10.66 2.57
CA LEU A 73 -6.78 9.50 3.44
C LEU A 73 -6.89 8.20 2.64
N ILE A 74 -7.94 8.09 1.81
CA ILE A 74 -8.15 6.93 0.92
C ILE A 74 -6.95 6.73 -0.02
N SER A 75 -6.48 7.81 -0.66
CA SER A 75 -5.36 7.74 -1.60
C SER A 75 -4.05 7.30 -0.94
N ASN A 76 -3.79 7.73 0.30
CA ASN A 76 -2.59 7.33 1.03
C ASN A 76 -2.61 5.83 1.36
N TYR A 77 -3.74 5.29 1.80
CA TYR A 77 -3.89 3.84 2.01
C TYR A 77 -3.80 3.06 0.70
N TRP A 78 -4.44 3.58 -0.36
CA TRP A 78 -4.35 2.97 -1.68
C TRP A 78 -2.92 2.89 -2.20
N LEU A 79 -2.12 3.96 -2.07
CA LEU A 79 -0.71 3.95 -2.45
C LEU A 79 0.08 2.89 -1.69
N GLY A 80 -0.17 2.74 -0.38
CA GLY A 80 0.46 1.69 0.41
C GLY A 80 0.13 0.29 -0.11
N VAL A 81 -1.16 0.01 -0.35
CA VAL A 81 -1.61 -1.27 -0.91
C VAL A 81 -1.04 -1.50 -2.31
N LEU A 82 -1.02 -0.46 -3.17
CA LEU A 82 -0.47 -0.54 -4.52
C LEU A 82 1.03 -0.86 -4.50
N MET A 83 1.79 -0.30 -3.56
CA MET A 83 3.21 -0.60 -3.38
C MET A 83 3.43 -2.08 -3.01
N TYR A 84 2.66 -2.61 -2.05
CA TYR A 84 2.75 -4.03 -1.70
C TYR A 84 2.29 -4.94 -2.84
N LEU A 85 1.25 -4.55 -3.58
CA LEU A 85 0.78 -5.25 -4.77
C LEU A 85 1.89 -5.31 -5.83
N ALA A 86 2.53 -4.17 -6.13
CA ALA A 86 3.62 -4.10 -7.09
C ALA A 86 4.80 -5.00 -6.68
N LEU A 87 5.26 -4.88 -5.44
CA LEU A 87 6.38 -5.66 -4.91
C LEU A 87 6.08 -7.17 -4.97
N THR A 88 4.90 -7.57 -4.52
CA THR A 88 4.50 -8.99 -4.48
C THR A 88 4.39 -9.59 -5.88
N VAL A 89 3.80 -8.85 -6.83
CA VAL A 89 3.67 -9.30 -8.22
C VAL A 89 5.04 -9.39 -8.89
N ILE A 90 5.92 -8.40 -8.70
CA ILE A 90 7.29 -8.42 -9.25
C ILE A 90 8.06 -9.63 -8.71
N ILE A 91 8.00 -9.87 -7.39
CA ILE A 91 8.67 -11.03 -6.78
C ILE A 91 8.12 -12.34 -7.34
N ALA A 92 6.80 -12.48 -7.48
CA ALA A 92 6.18 -13.68 -8.05
C ALA A 92 6.60 -13.91 -9.50
N ASP A 93 6.68 -12.84 -10.32
CA ASP A 93 7.12 -12.93 -11.70
C ASP A 93 8.62 -13.25 -11.80
N LEU A 94 9.47 -12.68 -10.93
CA LEU A 94 10.90 -13.02 -10.84
C LEU A 94 11.11 -14.49 -10.45
N ILE A 95 10.41 -14.99 -9.43
CA ILE A 95 10.47 -16.40 -9.05
C ILE A 95 10.07 -17.28 -10.23
N ARG A 96 8.99 -16.94 -10.94
CA ARG A 96 8.55 -17.66 -12.12
C ARG A 96 9.63 -17.70 -13.21
N LEU A 97 10.28 -16.57 -13.50
CA LEU A 97 11.37 -16.48 -14.48
C LEU A 97 12.55 -17.33 -14.07
N ILE A 98 12.96 -17.26 -12.81
CA ILE A 98 14.06 -18.10 -12.28
C ILE A 98 13.75 -19.59 -12.45
N LEU A 99 12.54 -20.02 -12.08
CA LEU A 99 12.15 -21.42 -12.20
C LEU A 99 12.13 -21.90 -13.65
N ILE A 100 11.68 -21.07 -14.58
CA ILE A 100 11.61 -21.43 -16.00
C ILE A 100 13.02 -21.47 -16.63
N TYR A 101 13.82 -20.41 -16.42
CA TYR A 101 15.08 -20.25 -17.17
C TYR A 101 16.30 -20.87 -16.48
N LEU A 102 16.40 -20.81 -15.14
CA LEU A 102 17.54 -21.39 -14.42
C LEU A 102 17.30 -22.85 -14.02
N VAL A 103 16.11 -23.15 -13.50
CA VAL A 103 15.79 -24.52 -13.03
C VAL A 103 15.28 -25.40 -14.18
N LYS A 104 15.03 -24.80 -15.37
CA LYS A 104 14.47 -25.49 -16.56
C LYS A 104 13.18 -26.24 -16.24
N ALA A 105 12.39 -25.69 -15.34
CA ALA A 105 11.10 -26.28 -14.97
C ALA A 105 10.12 -26.20 -16.15
N ASP A 106 9.24 -27.20 -16.23
CA ASP A 106 8.26 -27.33 -17.31
C ASP A 106 7.33 -26.10 -17.35
N GLN A 107 7.44 -25.33 -18.42
CA GLN A 107 6.71 -24.09 -18.62
C GLN A 107 5.19 -24.30 -18.67
N GLU A 108 4.73 -25.47 -19.13
CA GLU A 108 3.30 -25.79 -19.20
C GLU A 108 2.67 -25.89 -17.81
N LYS A 109 3.41 -26.39 -16.82
CA LYS A 109 2.93 -26.46 -15.44
C LYS A 109 2.59 -25.09 -14.86
N PHE A 110 3.39 -24.07 -15.18
CA PHE A 110 3.13 -22.69 -14.73
C PHE A 110 2.01 -21.97 -15.47
N ARG A 111 1.59 -22.48 -16.64
CA ARG A 111 0.43 -21.97 -17.39
C ARG A 111 -0.89 -22.56 -16.90
N THR A 112 -0.85 -23.58 -16.04
CA THR A 112 -2.04 -24.24 -15.52
C THR A 112 -2.85 -23.30 -14.63
N SER A 113 -4.16 -23.24 -14.84
CA SER A 113 -5.09 -22.41 -14.05
C SER A 113 -5.00 -22.66 -12.53
N LYS A 114 -4.66 -23.90 -12.12
CA LYS A 114 -4.49 -24.26 -10.70
C LYS A 114 -3.30 -23.53 -10.08
N VAL A 115 -2.13 -23.53 -10.73
CA VAL A 115 -0.93 -22.85 -10.24
C VAL A 115 -1.15 -21.34 -10.22
N PHE A 116 -1.72 -20.77 -11.28
CA PHE A 116 -2.01 -19.35 -11.35
C PHE A 116 -2.97 -18.89 -10.23
N ARG A 117 -3.98 -19.70 -9.93
CA ARG A 117 -4.92 -19.46 -8.81
C ARG A 117 -4.22 -19.50 -7.47
N LEU A 118 -3.41 -20.55 -7.22
CA LEU A 118 -2.68 -20.70 -5.96
C LEU A 118 -1.73 -19.54 -5.70
N VAL A 119 -0.90 -19.18 -6.70
CA VAL A 119 0.03 -18.04 -6.60
C VAL A 119 -0.73 -16.74 -6.32
N GLY A 120 -1.84 -16.51 -7.01
CA GLY A 120 -2.66 -15.32 -6.77
C GLY A 120 -3.26 -15.28 -5.36
N CYS A 121 -3.70 -16.44 -4.80
CA CYS A 121 -4.16 -16.51 -3.41
C CYS A 121 -3.04 -16.21 -2.42
N ILE A 122 -1.84 -16.74 -2.64
CA ILE A 122 -0.67 -16.45 -1.79
C ILE A 122 -0.33 -14.95 -1.85
N CYS A 123 -0.29 -14.37 -3.06
CA CYS A 123 -0.06 -12.93 -3.23
C CYS A 123 -1.12 -12.10 -2.49
N LEU A 124 -2.41 -12.46 -2.60
CA LEU A 124 -3.49 -11.77 -1.91
C LEU A 124 -3.32 -11.81 -0.38
N ILE A 125 -3.02 -12.98 0.18
CA ILE A 125 -2.80 -13.14 1.62
C ILE A 125 -1.61 -12.29 2.06
N LEU A 126 -0.51 -12.29 1.33
CA LEU A 126 0.67 -11.48 1.63
C LEU A 126 0.35 -9.98 1.59
N ILE A 127 -0.36 -9.51 0.57
CA ILE A 127 -0.74 -8.09 0.44
C ILE A 127 -1.64 -7.68 1.60
N LEU A 128 -2.66 -8.48 1.93
CA LEU A 128 -3.58 -8.17 3.02
C LEU A 128 -2.87 -8.17 4.38
N SER A 129 -2.08 -9.20 4.68
CA SER A 129 -1.37 -9.30 5.95
C SER A 129 -0.34 -8.17 6.15
N THR A 130 0.46 -7.88 5.13
CA THR A 130 1.45 -6.78 5.21
C THR A 130 0.79 -5.41 5.29
N SER A 131 -0.31 -5.18 4.54
CA SER A 131 -1.05 -3.92 4.60
C SER A 131 -1.71 -3.71 5.96
N LEU A 132 -2.37 -4.72 6.53
CA LEU A 132 -2.99 -4.65 7.85
C LEU A 132 -1.96 -4.46 8.94
N TYR A 133 -0.85 -5.22 8.88
CA TYR A 133 0.26 -5.05 9.83
C TYR A 133 0.88 -3.66 9.74
N GLY A 134 1.08 -3.13 8.53
CA GLY A 134 1.61 -1.79 8.31
C GLY A 134 0.72 -0.70 8.92
N VAL A 135 -0.60 -0.79 8.72
CA VAL A 135 -1.57 0.14 9.33
C VAL A 135 -1.57 0.02 10.85
N TYR A 136 -1.55 -1.20 11.38
CA TYR A 136 -1.49 -1.44 12.83
C TYR A 136 -0.21 -0.85 13.44
N ASN A 137 0.95 -1.16 12.85
CA ASN A 137 2.23 -0.69 13.34
C ASN A 137 2.39 0.84 13.24
N ALA A 138 1.87 1.45 12.17
CA ALA A 138 1.89 2.90 11.99
C ALA A 138 1.04 3.66 13.03
N ARG A 139 0.02 3.00 13.59
CA ARG A 139 -0.85 3.60 14.62
C ARG A 139 -0.40 3.30 16.06
N ASN A 140 0.53 2.38 16.23
CA ASN A 140 1.01 1.96 17.55
C ASN A 140 2.21 2.81 17.96
N ILE A 141 1.93 3.84 18.78
CA ILE A 141 2.96 4.72 19.33
C ILE A 141 3.73 3.98 20.42
N ARG A 142 5.04 3.84 20.25
CA ARG A 142 5.93 3.20 21.21
C ARG A 142 6.74 4.25 21.93
N THR A 143 6.71 4.23 23.26
CA THR A 143 7.57 5.07 24.12
C THR A 143 8.78 4.27 24.55
N THR A 144 9.96 4.85 24.38
CA THR A 144 11.22 4.28 24.89
C THR A 144 11.73 5.15 26.03
N SER A 145 11.98 4.56 27.19
CA SER A 145 12.49 5.28 28.37
C SER A 145 14.00 5.12 28.45
N TYR A 146 14.68 6.25 28.57
CA TYR A 146 16.12 6.31 28.80
C TYR A 146 16.38 6.90 30.17
N HIS A 147 17.26 6.29 30.96
CA HIS A 147 17.75 6.84 32.22
C HIS A 147 19.17 7.34 32.02
N VAL A 148 19.35 8.64 32.13
CA VAL A 148 20.66 9.28 32.02
C VAL A 148 21.03 9.88 33.35
N THR A 149 22.18 9.49 33.89
CA THR A 149 22.72 10.05 35.15
C THR A 149 23.72 11.15 34.82
N ILE A 150 23.47 12.37 35.27
CA ILE A 150 24.35 13.50 35.07
C ILE A 150 25.04 13.81 36.39
N HIS A 151 26.37 13.72 36.44
CA HIS A 151 27.17 14.03 37.62
C HIS A 151 27.46 15.54 37.76
N LYS A 152 26.39 16.34 37.82
CA LYS A 152 26.48 17.79 38.04
C LYS A 152 25.54 18.21 39.18
N LYS A 153 25.96 19.23 39.94
CA LYS A 153 25.08 19.84 40.99
C LYS A 153 23.90 20.51 40.31
N ALA A 154 22.69 20.06 40.58
CA ALA A 154 21.44 20.57 40.04
C ALA A 154 20.58 21.33 41.07
N GLY A 155 21.21 21.89 42.08
CA GLY A 155 20.49 22.55 43.17
C GLY A 155 19.52 21.62 43.89
N ASN A 156 18.27 22.06 44.08
CA ASN A 156 17.23 21.25 44.76
C ASN A 156 16.55 20.21 43.86
N HIS A 157 16.89 20.12 42.58
CA HIS A 157 16.28 19.21 41.65
C HIS A 157 17.01 17.86 41.63
N LYS A 158 16.38 16.80 42.16
CA LYS A 158 16.95 15.43 42.18
C LYS A 158 16.62 14.61 40.92
N LYS A 159 15.56 14.94 40.19
CA LYS A 159 15.12 14.22 38.99
C LYS A 159 14.49 15.23 38.02
N LEU A 160 14.80 15.10 36.73
CA LEU A 160 14.18 15.84 35.64
C LEU A 160 13.56 14.83 34.65
N LYS A 161 12.27 15.01 34.34
CA LYS A 161 11.60 14.24 33.28
C LYS A 161 11.61 15.08 32.01
N ILE A 162 12.25 14.58 30.96
CA ILE A 162 12.30 15.19 29.65
C ILE A 162 11.53 14.30 28.70
N ILE A 163 10.58 14.85 27.93
CA ILE A 163 9.87 14.17 26.87
C ILE A 163 10.41 14.70 25.55
N LEU A 164 11.01 13.82 24.76
CA LEU A 164 11.46 14.12 23.40
C LEU A 164 10.43 13.61 22.40
N LEU A 165 9.83 14.50 21.62
CA LEU A 165 8.94 14.17 20.53
C LEU A 165 9.67 14.55 19.23
N ALA A 166 9.99 13.54 18.40
CA ALA A 166 10.64 13.75 17.12
C ALA A 166 9.77 13.21 15.99
N ASP A 167 9.88 13.82 14.81
CA ASP A 167 9.27 13.35 13.55
C ASP A 167 7.76 13.08 13.62
N LEU A 168 7.01 13.97 14.25
CA LEU A 168 5.56 13.82 14.44
C LEU A 168 4.77 13.69 13.14
N HIS A 169 5.30 14.13 11.99
CA HIS A 169 4.69 14.05 10.66
C HIS A 169 3.18 14.37 10.67
N LEU A 170 2.78 15.42 11.40
CA LEU A 170 1.39 15.83 11.52
C LEU A 170 0.79 16.10 10.15
N GLY A 171 -0.32 15.47 9.86
CA GLY A 171 -0.98 15.60 8.57
C GLY A 171 -2.34 14.92 8.52
N TYR A 172 -2.74 14.52 7.32
CA TYR A 172 -4.05 13.89 7.12
C TYR A 172 -4.18 12.50 7.77
N ASN A 173 -3.07 11.80 7.97
CA ASN A 173 -3.04 10.43 8.51
C ASN A 173 -2.83 10.39 10.04
N ILE A 174 -2.17 11.41 10.59
CA ILE A 174 -1.86 11.51 12.01
C ILE A 174 -2.53 12.78 12.55
N GLY A 175 -3.56 12.61 13.35
CA GLY A 175 -4.34 13.67 13.95
C GLY A 175 -4.06 13.79 15.46
N CYS A 176 -4.58 14.86 16.08
CA CYS A 176 -4.44 15.12 17.51
C CYS A 176 -4.95 13.98 18.43
N SER A 177 -5.83 13.11 17.93
CA SER A 177 -6.34 11.96 18.68
C SER A 177 -5.34 10.81 18.84
N GLN A 178 -4.18 10.89 18.19
CA GLN A 178 -3.13 9.86 18.24
C GLN A 178 -1.89 10.34 19.04
N MET A 179 -1.94 11.55 19.56
CA MET A 179 -0.97 12.11 20.51
C MET A 179 -1.49 12.03 21.94
#